data_b0d9d635b6136d05b587a951606ab048
#
_entry.id   b0d9d635b6136d05b587a951606ab048
#
_cell.length_a   1.000
_cell.length_b   1.000
_cell.length_c   1.000
_cell.angle_alpha   90.00
_cell.angle_beta   90.00
_cell.angle_gamma   90.00
#
_symmetry.space_group_name_H-M   'P 1'
#
loop_
_entity.id
_entity.type
_entity.pdbx_description
1 polymer ?
#
loop_
_entity_poly.entity_id
_entity_poly.type
_entity_poly.pdbx_seq_one_letter_code
_entity_poly.pdbx_strand_id
1 'polypeptide(L)'
;YGVGPVQGGLYTFTAAAPVAAGLSLFGGGESNASHTAYESGMSAWCGNCHGAFHNNNTQLIHKSGTALGGAYSQIYNLYNGTDDPTGGVQATSYLAAVPFEDAANTTTSTAGPAASSQVSCISCHRAHATSAPDAGRWDFAVTLLAEDGLESGSYVIPDPYASVNQRSLCNKCHNKD
;
A
#
# COMPACT_ATOMS: atom_id res chain seq x y z
N TYR A 1 -10.30 9.91 17.90
CA TYR A 1 -9.79 8.59 18.29
C TYR A 1 -8.45 8.77 18.93
N GLY A 2 -8.30 8.30 20.01
CA GLY A 2 -7.68 8.91 21.03
C GLY A 2 -6.39 8.53 21.50
N VAL A 3 -6.01 9.29 22.42
CA VAL A 3 -4.91 9.07 23.33
C VAL A 3 -5.51 8.40 24.56
N GLY A 4 -5.00 7.26 24.94
CA GLY A 4 -5.40 6.63 26.17
C GLY A 4 -5.62 5.13 26.07
N PRO A 5 -5.78 4.46 27.19
CA PRO A 5 -6.00 3.03 27.21
C PRO A 5 -7.34 2.67 26.57
N VAL A 6 -7.32 1.67 25.72
CA VAL A 6 -8.53 1.05 25.17
C VAL A 6 -8.79 -0.22 25.94
N GLN A 7 -10.01 -0.36 26.37
CA GLN A 7 -10.60 -1.54 26.99
C GLN A 7 -9.64 -2.39 27.87
N GLY A 8 -9.76 -2.26 29.15
CA GLY A 8 -8.98 -3.02 30.13
C GLY A 8 -7.50 -2.63 30.25
N GLY A 9 -7.09 -1.51 29.66
CA GLY A 9 -5.72 -1.03 29.74
C GLY A 9 -4.71 -1.79 28.89
N LEU A 10 -5.19 -2.66 27.99
CA LEU A 10 -4.31 -3.49 27.15
C LEU A 10 -3.68 -2.72 25.98
N TYR A 11 -4.36 -1.67 25.52
CA TYR A 11 -3.89 -0.87 24.38
C TYR A 11 -3.91 0.61 24.75
N THR A 12 -2.91 1.32 24.29
CA THR A 12 -2.82 2.78 24.40
C THR A 12 -2.71 3.38 23.01
N PHE A 13 -3.71 4.17 22.61
CA PHE A 13 -3.65 4.93 21.37
C PHE A 13 -2.77 6.16 21.59
N THR A 14 -1.57 6.13 21.07
CA THR A 14 -0.60 7.23 21.14
C THR A 14 -0.51 8.00 19.83
N ALA A 15 -0.82 7.35 18.71
CA ALA A 15 -0.81 7.98 17.40
C ALA A 15 -2.20 8.55 17.05
N ALA A 16 -2.21 9.77 16.55
CA ALA A 16 -3.40 10.42 16.04
C ALA A 16 -3.94 9.70 14.79
N ALA A 17 -5.19 9.99 14.42
CA ALA A 17 -5.76 9.52 13.17
C ALA A 17 -4.92 9.99 11.98
N PRO A 18 -4.77 9.16 10.94
CA PRO A 18 -4.02 9.54 9.76
C PRO A 18 -4.69 10.71 9.03
N VAL A 19 -3.88 11.48 8.31
CA VAL A 19 -4.34 12.58 7.47
C VAL A 19 -4.41 12.09 6.03
N ALA A 20 -5.53 12.34 5.39
CA ALA A 20 -5.73 12.01 3.99
C ALA A 20 -6.67 13.02 3.33
N ALA A 21 -6.42 13.30 2.07
CA ALA A 21 -7.30 14.05 1.20
C ALA A 21 -7.90 13.12 0.13
N GLY A 22 -9.11 13.39 -0.32
CA GLY A 22 -9.72 12.57 -1.35
C GLY A 22 -11.12 12.96 -1.69
N LEU A 23 -11.61 12.40 -2.76
CA LEU A 23 -13.01 12.49 -3.13
C LEU A 23 -13.84 11.55 -2.26
N SER A 24 -15.04 11.96 -1.88
CA SER A 24 -16.02 11.04 -1.32
C SER A 24 -16.43 10.06 -2.42
N LEU A 25 -15.85 8.86 -2.38
CA LEU A 25 -16.14 7.78 -3.32
C LEU A 25 -17.31 6.91 -2.84
N PHE A 26 -18.26 7.48 -2.13
CA PHE A 26 -19.41 6.71 -1.67
C PHE A 26 -20.10 6.03 -2.86
N GLY A 27 -20.00 4.71 -2.93
CA GLY A 27 -20.51 3.91 -4.03
C GLY A 27 -19.67 3.87 -5.30
N GLY A 28 -18.50 4.53 -5.34
CA GLY A 28 -17.54 4.48 -6.44
C GLY A 28 -16.33 3.60 -6.14
N GLY A 29 -15.78 2.95 -7.15
CA GLY A 29 -14.53 2.20 -7.05
C GLY A 29 -13.31 3.12 -7.00
N GLU A 30 -12.29 2.74 -6.24
CA GLU A 30 -10.99 3.40 -6.26
C GLU A 30 -10.27 3.09 -7.59
N SER A 31 -9.61 4.08 -8.16
CA SER A 31 -8.81 3.94 -9.38
C SER A 31 -7.53 4.76 -9.28
N ASN A 32 -6.62 4.58 -10.23
CA ASN A 32 -5.38 5.37 -10.27
C ASN A 32 -5.63 6.88 -10.40
N ALA A 33 -6.74 7.29 -11.01
CA ALA A 33 -7.10 8.70 -11.20
C ALA A 33 -8.05 9.24 -10.11
N SER A 34 -8.68 8.36 -9.33
CA SER A 34 -9.64 8.73 -8.30
C SER A 34 -9.45 7.83 -7.08
N HIS A 35 -8.75 8.33 -6.08
CA HIS A 35 -8.37 7.58 -4.89
C HIS A 35 -8.20 8.51 -3.69
N THR A 36 -8.07 7.92 -2.52
CA THR A 36 -7.66 8.65 -1.32
C THR A 36 -6.15 8.93 -1.38
N ALA A 37 -5.78 10.21 -1.30
CA ALA A 37 -4.39 10.62 -1.15
C ALA A 37 -4.02 10.59 0.33
N TYR A 38 -3.20 9.64 0.73
CA TYR A 38 -2.73 9.52 2.10
C TYR A 38 -1.54 10.47 2.32
N GLU A 39 -1.70 11.40 3.25
CA GLU A 39 -0.66 12.37 3.55
C GLU A 39 0.33 11.84 4.58
N SER A 40 -0.17 11.33 5.71
CA SER A 40 0.70 10.84 6.79
C SER A 40 -0.06 10.06 7.85
N GLY A 41 0.68 9.30 8.65
CA GLY A 41 0.23 8.75 9.92
C GLY A 41 -0.44 7.39 9.88
N MET A 42 -0.67 6.80 8.70
CA MET A 42 -1.38 5.52 8.60
C MET A 42 -0.62 4.40 9.31
N SER A 43 0.70 4.31 9.11
CA SER A 43 1.51 3.28 9.76
C SER A 43 1.54 3.44 11.28
N ALA A 44 1.67 4.67 11.77
CA ALA A 44 1.63 4.95 13.20
C ALA A 44 0.25 4.64 13.79
N TRP A 45 -0.82 4.94 13.06
CA TRP A 45 -2.18 4.61 13.46
C TRP A 45 -2.39 3.09 13.59
N CYS A 46 -1.99 2.32 12.60
CA CYS A 46 -2.03 0.85 12.67
C CYS A 46 -1.21 0.32 13.85
N GLY A 47 -0.08 0.95 14.13
CA GLY A 47 0.80 0.63 15.25
C GLY A 47 0.16 0.78 16.64
N ASN A 48 -0.93 1.53 16.78
CA ASN A 48 -1.67 1.59 18.04
C ASN A 48 -2.20 0.21 18.47
N CYS A 49 -2.55 -0.66 17.51
CA CYS A 49 -3.03 -2.02 17.79
C CYS A 49 -1.99 -3.09 17.43
N HIS A 50 -1.22 -2.87 16.35
CA HIS A 50 -0.27 -3.85 15.84
C HIS A 50 1.16 -3.65 16.37
N GLY A 51 1.41 -2.61 17.16
CA GLY A 51 2.71 -2.33 17.76
C GLY A 51 3.82 -2.15 16.71
N ALA A 52 5.01 -2.61 17.01
CA ALA A 52 6.19 -2.50 16.16
C ALA A 52 6.33 -3.68 15.18
N PHE A 53 5.23 -4.24 14.67
CA PHE A 53 5.21 -5.51 13.94
C PHE A 53 6.22 -5.55 12.77
N HIS A 54 6.35 -4.48 12.00
CA HIS A 54 7.30 -4.39 10.89
C HIS A 54 8.58 -3.59 11.22
N ASN A 55 8.77 -3.19 12.46
CA ASN A 55 9.89 -2.35 12.88
C ASN A 55 10.90 -3.05 13.81
N ASN A 56 10.60 -4.26 14.23
CA ASN A 56 11.51 -5.05 15.04
C ASN A 56 12.29 -6.00 14.11
N ASN A 57 13.56 -5.95 14.05
CA ASN A 57 14.46 -6.71 13.17
C ASN A 57 14.28 -8.26 13.16
N THR A 58 13.16 -8.79 13.60
CA THR A 58 12.91 -10.23 13.75
C THR A 58 11.98 -10.81 12.69
N GLN A 59 11.40 -9.99 11.84
CA GLN A 59 10.46 -10.42 10.77
C GLN A 59 10.73 -9.67 9.47
N LEU A 60 9.93 -9.93 8.44
CA LEU A 60 10.01 -9.23 7.15
C LEU A 60 9.97 -7.70 7.34
N ILE A 61 11.08 -7.06 7.05
CA ILE A 61 11.29 -5.67 7.41
C ILE A 61 10.92 -4.77 6.23
N HIS A 62 9.64 -4.52 6.05
CA HIS A 62 9.22 -3.32 5.37
C HIS A 62 9.01 -2.24 6.42
N LYS A 63 9.93 -1.30 6.50
CA LYS A 63 9.88 -0.20 7.48
C LYS A 63 8.74 0.75 7.11
N SER A 64 7.53 0.38 7.44
CA SER A 64 6.35 1.20 7.21
C SER A 64 6.46 2.55 7.94
N GLY A 65 5.99 3.62 7.32
CA GLY A 65 6.15 4.98 7.82
C GLY A 65 7.56 5.56 7.63
N THR A 66 8.37 4.98 6.76
CA THR A 66 9.68 5.50 6.39
C THR A 66 9.76 5.84 4.91
N ALA A 67 10.62 6.79 4.56
CA ALA A 67 10.81 7.21 3.18
C ALA A 67 11.26 6.06 2.28
N LEU A 68 10.68 5.99 1.09
CA LEU A 68 11.06 5.04 0.04
C LEU A 68 12.52 5.20 -0.40
N GLY A 69 13.02 6.43 -0.40
CA GLY A 69 14.31 6.76 -0.99
C GLY A 69 14.30 6.75 -2.51
N GLY A 70 15.37 7.26 -3.11
CA GLY A 70 15.44 7.44 -4.57
C GLY A 70 15.38 6.14 -5.37
N ALA A 71 15.97 5.06 -4.87
CA ALA A 71 16.00 3.79 -5.58
C ALA A 71 14.60 3.16 -5.71
N TYR A 72 13.87 3.03 -4.60
CA TYR A 72 12.55 2.40 -4.63
C TYR A 72 11.48 3.28 -5.28
N SER A 73 11.52 4.60 -5.07
CA SER A 73 10.60 5.50 -5.75
C SER A 73 10.84 5.50 -7.28
N GLN A 74 12.09 5.39 -7.72
CA GLN A 74 12.40 5.25 -9.14
C GLN A 74 11.85 3.94 -9.73
N ILE A 75 12.04 2.81 -9.04
CA ILE A 75 11.49 1.52 -9.49
C ILE A 75 9.97 1.62 -9.58
N TYR A 76 9.31 2.16 -8.54
CA TYR A 76 7.87 2.36 -8.55
C TYR A 76 7.40 3.15 -9.78
N ASN A 77 8.09 4.24 -10.08
CA ASN A 77 7.71 5.14 -11.17
C ASN A 77 7.94 4.55 -12.56
N LEU A 78 8.96 3.72 -12.70
CA LEU A 78 9.28 3.07 -13.98
C LEU A 78 8.45 1.82 -14.24
N TYR A 79 8.05 1.10 -13.19
CA TYR A 79 7.34 -0.17 -13.36
C TYR A 79 5.92 0.03 -13.90
N ASN A 80 5.69 -0.45 -15.11
CA ASN A 80 4.42 -0.41 -15.84
C ASN A 80 3.92 -1.83 -16.17
N GLY A 81 4.06 -2.75 -15.22
CA GLY A 81 3.75 -4.16 -15.37
C GLY A 81 4.96 -5.00 -15.77
N THR A 82 4.80 -6.32 -15.67
CA THR A 82 5.87 -7.28 -15.96
C THR A 82 6.35 -7.22 -17.41
N ASP A 83 5.45 -6.95 -18.34
CA ASP A 83 5.76 -6.88 -19.77
C ASP A 83 6.45 -5.55 -20.16
N ASP A 84 6.40 -4.55 -19.28
CA ASP A 84 7.02 -3.23 -19.47
C ASP A 84 7.61 -2.69 -18.15
N PRO A 85 8.64 -3.32 -17.60
CA PRO A 85 9.11 -3.03 -16.23
C PRO A 85 9.84 -1.67 -16.09
N THR A 86 10.09 -0.97 -17.18
CA THR A 86 10.83 0.31 -17.19
C THR A 86 10.19 1.40 -18.04
N GLY A 87 9.04 1.17 -18.63
CA GLY A 87 8.37 2.13 -19.53
C GLY A 87 7.46 3.15 -18.84
N GLY A 88 7.28 3.03 -17.52
CA GLY A 88 6.48 3.98 -16.77
C GLY A 88 7.14 5.34 -16.60
N VAL A 89 6.31 6.35 -16.31
CA VAL A 89 6.76 7.71 -16.02
C VAL A 89 6.09 8.22 -14.74
N GLN A 90 6.81 8.95 -13.91
CA GLN A 90 6.33 9.40 -12.60
C GLN A 90 4.98 10.10 -12.65
N ALA A 91 4.71 10.91 -13.67
CA ALA A 91 3.47 11.69 -13.75
C ALA A 91 2.19 10.84 -13.80
N THR A 92 2.30 9.56 -14.19
CA THR A 92 1.15 8.65 -14.37
C THR A 92 1.34 7.30 -13.71
N SER A 93 2.35 7.15 -12.85
CA SER A 93 2.73 5.85 -12.30
C SER A 93 2.00 5.45 -11.02
N TYR A 94 1.14 6.31 -10.46
CA TYR A 94 0.35 5.95 -9.28
C TYR A 94 -0.47 4.68 -9.53
N LEU A 95 -0.42 3.79 -8.56
CA LEU A 95 -1.19 2.55 -8.60
C LEU A 95 -2.04 2.44 -7.32
N ALA A 96 -3.37 2.47 -7.49
CA ALA A 96 -4.30 2.36 -6.37
C ALA A 96 -4.17 1.03 -5.61
N ALA A 97 -3.72 -0.03 -6.28
CA ALA A 97 -3.43 -1.31 -5.65
C ALA A 97 -2.18 -1.28 -4.74
N VAL A 98 -1.29 -0.28 -4.89
CA VAL A 98 -0.08 -0.11 -4.07
C VAL A 98 0.07 1.36 -3.67
N PRO A 99 -0.84 1.89 -2.83
CA PRO A 99 -0.79 3.29 -2.41
C PRO A 99 0.44 3.57 -1.53
N PHE A 100 0.78 4.83 -1.42
CA PHE A 100 1.85 5.33 -0.55
C PHE A 100 1.38 6.58 0.20
N GLU A 101 2.10 6.97 1.24
CA GLU A 101 1.89 8.24 1.95
C GLU A 101 2.85 9.30 1.42
N ASP A 102 2.34 10.52 1.23
CA ASP A 102 3.16 11.68 0.89
C ASP A 102 2.55 12.96 1.47
N ALA A 103 3.27 13.59 2.38
CA ALA A 103 2.82 14.82 3.03
C ALA A 103 2.63 16.00 2.06
N ALA A 104 3.18 15.92 0.85
CA ALA A 104 2.97 16.91 -0.21
C ALA A 104 1.68 16.67 -1.01
N ASN A 105 1.07 15.48 -0.90
CA ASN A 105 -0.13 15.12 -1.64
C ASN A 105 -1.40 15.57 -0.93
N THR A 106 -1.78 16.82 -1.14
CA THR A 106 -3.03 17.38 -0.59
C THR A 106 -4.25 17.13 -1.45
N THR A 107 -4.08 16.47 -2.60
CA THR A 107 -5.16 16.12 -3.54
C THR A 107 -4.85 14.82 -4.25
N THR A 108 -5.88 14.16 -4.78
CA THR A 108 -5.72 13.00 -5.66
C THR A 108 -4.84 13.35 -6.87
N SER A 109 -3.88 12.50 -7.17
CA SER A 109 -2.92 12.67 -8.27
C SER A 109 -2.56 11.33 -8.89
N THR A 110 -2.39 11.30 -10.22
CA THR A 110 -1.86 10.13 -10.92
C THR A 110 -0.34 9.98 -10.79
N ALA A 111 0.32 10.95 -10.18
CA ALA A 111 1.78 10.92 -10.02
C ALA A 111 2.21 9.86 -9.00
N GLY A 112 3.25 9.15 -9.32
CA GLY A 112 3.89 8.21 -8.40
C GLY A 112 4.79 8.90 -7.38
N PRO A 113 5.39 8.14 -6.45
CA PRO A 113 6.07 8.66 -5.30
C PRO A 113 7.34 9.44 -5.61
N ALA A 114 7.63 10.43 -4.79
CA ALA A 114 8.95 11.02 -4.64
C ALA A 114 9.83 10.18 -3.69
N ALA A 115 11.10 10.50 -3.59
CA ALA A 115 12.00 9.83 -2.65
C ALA A 115 11.62 10.03 -1.18
N SER A 116 10.91 11.12 -0.87
CA SER A 116 10.39 11.43 0.46
C SER A 116 9.08 10.74 0.80
N SER A 117 8.33 10.25 -0.20
CA SER A 117 7.09 9.50 0.00
C SER A 117 7.38 8.23 0.81
N GLN A 118 6.40 7.76 1.55
CA GLN A 118 6.58 6.68 2.52
C GLN A 118 5.78 5.44 2.13
N VAL A 119 6.40 4.28 2.29
CA VAL A 119 5.65 3.02 2.32
C VAL A 119 4.86 2.96 3.62
N SER A 120 3.62 2.54 3.55
CA SER A 120 2.76 2.38 4.71
C SER A 120 2.17 0.98 4.81
N CYS A 121 1.56 0.65 5.92
CA CYS A 121 0.91 -0.65 6.09
C CYS A 121 -0.11 -0.91 4.97
N ILE A 122 -0.85 0.12 4.55
CA ILE A 122 -1.85 0.00 3.49
C ILE A 122 -1.25 -0.09 2.07
N SER A 123 0.05 0.08 1.90
CA SER A 123 0.68 -0.17 0.59
C SER A 123 0.58 -1.63 0.17
N CYS A 124 0.57 -2.53 1.14
CA CYS A 124 0.52 -3.98 0.94
C CYS A 124 -0.72 -4.63 1.55
N HIS A 125 -1.30 -4.04 2.60
CA HIS A 125 -2.43 -4.62 3.33
C HIS A 125 -3.73 -3.82 3.10
N ARG A 126 -4.86 -4.50 3.31
CA ARG A 126 -6.17 -3.86 3.52
C ARG A 126 -6.50 -3.93 5.00
N ALA A 127 -7.17 -2.89 5.51
CA ALA A 127 -7.61 -2.89 6.89
C ALA A 127 -8.77 -3.88 7.09
N HIS A 128 -8.64 -4.76 8.06
CA HIS A 128 -9.67 -5.65 8.62
C HIS A 128 -10.16 -6.81 7.73
N ALA A 129 -10.25 -6.67 6.42
CA ALA A 129 -10.72 -7.73 5.52
C ALA A 129 -10.19 -7.57 4.10
N THR A 130 -9.91 -8.70 3.47
CA THR A 130 -9.39 -8.77 2.10
C THR A 130 -9.74 -10.10 1.48
N SER A 131 -9.52 -10.22 0.18
CA SER A 131 -9.65 -11.47 -0.58
C SER A 131 -8.36 -12.31 -0.61
N ALA A 132 -7.27 -11.81 -0.04
CA ALA A 132 -5.99 -12.52 0.01
C ALA A 132 -5.61 -12.93 1.44
N PRO A 133 -4.73 -13.93 1.61
CA PRO A 133 -4.13 -14.25 2.90
C PRO A 133 -3.44 -13.05 3.57
N ASP A 134 -3.25 -13.13 4.89
CA ASP A 134 -2.51 -12.13 5.69
C ASP A 134 -3.03 -10.70 5.59
N ALA A 135 -4.31 -10.53 5.30
CA ALA A 135 -4.92 -9.22 5.01
C ALA A 135 -4.22 -8.47 3.86
N GLY A 136 -3.56 -9.19 2.96
CA GLY A 136 -2.86 -8.65 1.81
C GLY A 136 -3.80 -8.01 0.79
N ARG A 137 -3.28 -7.10 0.01
CA ARG A 137 -3.95 -6.58 -1.20
C ARG A 137 -3.88 -7.59 -2.35
N TRP A 138 -2.95 -8.54 -2.26
CA TRP A 138 -2.74 -9.72 -3.09
C TRP A 138 -2.11 -10.81 -2.22
N ASP A 139 -2.05 -12.04 -2.74
CA ASP A 139 -1.35 -13.13 -2.07
C ASP A 139 0.17 -12.92 -2.14
N PHE A 140 0.82 -12.78 -0.99
CA PHE A 140 2.27 -12.56 -0.91
C PHE A 140 3.09 -13.81 -1.19
N ALA A 141 2.46 -14.99 -1.18
CA ALA A 141 3.15 -16.27 -1.39
C ALA A 141 3.29 -16.64 -2.86
N VAL A 142 2.58 -15.95 -3.76
CA VAL A 142 2.60 -16.26 -5.19
C VAL A 142 3.50 -15.33 -5.99
N THR A 143 4.11 -15.86 -7.03
CA THR A 143 4.93 -15.10 -7.96
C THR A 143 4.09 -14.41 -9.03
N LEU A 144 3.08 -15.08 -9.56
CA LEU A 144 2.19 -14.57 -10.59
C LEU A 144 0.83 -14.21 -10.00
N LEU A 145 0.28 -13.05 -10.35
CA LEU A 145 -1.05 -12.64 -9.87
C LEU A 145 -2.16 -13.59 -10.31
N ALA A 146 -1.99 -14.28 -11.44
CA ALA A 146 -2.92 -15.29 -11.89
C ALA A 146 -3.00 -16.52 -10.97
N GLU A 147 -2.04 -16.68 -10.07
CA GLU A 147 -1.94 -17.78 -9.10
C GLU A 147 -2.42 -17.36 -7.71
N ASP A 148 -2.99 -16.15 -7.59
CA ASP A 148 -3.45 -15.64 -6.30
C ASP A 148 -4.37 -16.62 -5.58
N GLY A 149 -4.02 -16.93 -4.34
CA GLY A 149 -4.81 -17.76 -3.45
C GLY A 149 -5.99 -16.99 -2.88
N LEU A 150 -7.14 -17.02 -3.56
CA LEU A 150 -8.35 -16.39 -3.06
C LEU A 150 -8.95 -17.18 -1.90
N GLU A 151 -9.27 -16.49 -0.82
CA GLU A 151 -10.11 -17.05 0.22
C GLU A 151 -11.49 -17.38 -0.34
N SER A 152 -12.10 -18.49 0.13
CA SER A 152 -13.39 -18.95 -0.35
C SER A 152 -14.47 -17.88 -0.23
N GLY A 153 -15.15 -17.56 -1.33
CA GLY A 153 -16.19 -16.55 -1.40
C GLY A 153 -15.67 -15.09 -1.50
N SER A 154 -14.37 -14.92 -1.65
CA SER A 154 -13.74 -13.61 -1.78
C SER A 154 -13.84 -13.03 -3.20
N TYR A 155 -13.63 -11.73 -3.30
CA TYR A 155 -13.52 -11.06 -4.60
C TYR A 155 -12.19 -11.37 -5.28
N VAL A 156 -12.21 -11.41 -6.60
CA VAL A 156 -11.00 -11.53 -7.41
C VAL A 156 -10.06 -10.36 -7.14
N ILE A 157 -8.77 -10.67 -6.97
CA ILE A 157 -7.73 -9.65 -6.81
C ILE A 157 -7.54 -8.94 -8.16
N PRO A 158 -7.58 -7.60 -8.19
CA PRO A 158 -7.40 -6.87 -9.44
C PRO A 158 -6.00 -7.05 -10.01
N ASP A 159 -5.90 -7.45 -11.28
CA ASP A 159 -4.67 -7.33 -12.05
C ASP A 159 -4.67 -5.97 -12.76
N PRO A 160 -3.91 -4.99 -12.28
CA PRO A 160 -3.93 -3.65 -12.82
C PRO A 160 -3.26 -3.52 -14.19
N TYR A 161 -2.52 -4.53 -14.63
CA TYR A 161 -1.78 -4.52 -15.89
C TYR A 161 -2.34 -5.49 -16.94
N ALA A 162 -3.32 -6.31 -16.54
CA ALA A 162 -4.04 -7.23 -17.41
C ALA A 162 -3.14 -8.18 -18.23
N SER A 163 -1.99 -8.57 -17.69
CA SER A 163 -1.07 -9.51 -18.32
C SER A 163 -1.18 -10.88 -17.66
N VAL A 164 -1.29 -11.94 -18.44
CA VAL A 164 -1.28 -13.32 -17.93
C VAL A 164 0.03 -13.70 -17.22
N ASN A 165 1.09 -12.96 -17.48
CA ASN A 165 2.40 -13.14 -16.86
C ASN A 165 2.66 -12.10 -15.77
N GLN A 166 1.64 -11.32 -15.35
CA GLN A 166 1.84 -10.29 -14.35
C GLN A 166 2.35 -10.92 -13.05
N ARG A 167 3.54 -10.51 -12.67
CA ARG A 167 4.16 -10.88 -11.40
C ARG A 167 3.51 -10.13 -10.25
N SER A 168 3.73 -10.61 -9.06
CA SER A 168 3.29 -10.00 -7.81
C SER A 168 3.57 -8.49 -7.77
N LEU A 169 2.66 -7.72 -7.18
CA LEU A 169 2.79 -6.26 -7.08
C LEU A 169 3.92 -5.79 -6.17
N CYS A 170 4.63 -6.72 -5.51
CA CYS A 170 5.93 -6.45 -4.88
C CYS A 170 6.89 -5.78 -5.88
N ASN A 171 6.79 -6.13 -7.16
CA ASN A 171 7.61 -5.57 -8.24
C ASN A 171 7.36 -4.08 -8.50
N LYS A 172 6.29 -3.51 -7.96
CA LYS A 172 6.08 -2.06 -8.01
C LYS A 172 7.19 -1.28 -7.27
N CYS A 173 7.81 -1.91 -6.25
CA CYS A 173 8.93 -1.33 -5.51
C CYS A 173 10.23 -2.15 -5.65
N HIS A 174 10.14 -3.40 -6.11
CA HIS A 174 11.27 -4.29 -6.28
C HIS A 174 11.34 -4.74 -7.73
N ASN A 175 12.54 -4.77 -8.29
CA ASN A 175 12.76 -5.24 -9.68
C ASN A 175 13.28 -6.68 -9.74
N LYS A 176 13.03 -7.44 -8.68
CA LYS A 176 13.45 -8.84 -8.55
C LYS A 176 12.37 -9.62 -7.83
N ASP A 177 11.99 -10.71 -8.42
CA ASP A 177 11.35 -11.85 -7.79
C ASP A 177 12.02 -13.10 -8.30
#